data_7111012adecc77a27f8da0c226bf111b
#
_entry.id   7111012adecc77a27f8da0c226bf111b
#
_cell.length_a   1.000
_cell.length_b   1.000
_cell.length_c   1.000
_cell.angle_alpha   90.00
_cell.angle_beta   90.00
_cell.angle_gamma   90.00
#
_symmetry.space_group_name_H-M   'P 1'
#
loop_
_entity.id
_entity.type
_entity.pdbx_description
1 polymer ?
#
loop_
_entity_poly.entity_id
_entity_poly.type
_entity_poly.pdbx_seq_one_letter_code
_entity_poly.pdbx_strand_id
1 'polypeptide(L)'
;MRLRIAERLKQSQNTAASLTTFNEVDMSSLMEFRKLYKDDVLKKTGVKLGFMSAFSRACVLAMKDLPAVNASIEGPNGGDTIVYRDYVDISVAVATEKGLVTPVVRNAEGMDLVGIEKAIADLGKKVRRFLLTCEYYDTNVASTRLATTS
;
A
#
# COMPACT_ATOMS: atom_id res chain seq x y z
N MET A 1 -9.01 22.01 -2.98
CA MET A 1 -8.99 20.53 -3.01
C MET A 1 -9.08 19.98 -4.44
N ARG A 2 -10.15 20.20 -5.21
CA ARG A 2 -10.33 19.63 -6.58
C ARG A 2 -9.17 19.93 -7.55
N LEU A 3 -8.68 21.16 -7.59
CA LEU A 3 -7.54 21.56 -8.44
C LEU A 3 -6.27 20.78 -8.08
N ARG A 4 -5.99 20.59 -6.79
CA ARG A 4 -4.83 19.83 -6.31
C ARG A 4 -4.94 18.34 -6.67
N ILE A 5 -6.13 17.78 -6.60
CA ILE A 5 -6.38 16.38 -7.04
C ILE A 5 -6.12 16.25 -8.54
N ALA A 6 -6.67 17.15 -9.34
CA ALA A 6 -6.48 17.15 -10.80
C ALA A 6 -4.99 17.29 -11.18
N GLU A 7 -4.29 18.23 -10.55
CA GLU A 7 -2.86 18.43 -10.76
C GLU A 7 -2.04 17.17 -10.44
N ARG A 8 -2.31 16.54 -9.28
CA ARG A 8 -1.61 15.31 -8.85
C ARG A 8 -1.88 14.12 -9.76
N LEU A 9 -3.14 13.91 -10.14
CA LEU A 9 -3.50 12.83 -11.07
C LEU A 9 -2.84 13.03 -12.44
N LYS A 10 -2.85 14.27 -12.94
CA LYS A 10 -2.19 14.60 -14.22
C LYS A 10 -0.68 14.43 -14.14
N GLN A 11 -0.06 14.87 -13.04
CA GLN A 11 1.37 14.69 -12.81
C GLN A 11 1.76 13.21 -12.79
N SER A 12 0.97 12.36 -12.12
CA SER A 12 1.21 10.91 -12.07
C SER A 12 1.23 10.29 -13.47
N GLN A 13 0.23 10.60 -14.30
CA GLN A 13 0.20 10.13 -15.69
C GLN A 13 1.36 10.62 -16.55
N ASN A 14 1.81 11.86 -16.33
CA ASN A 14 2.86 12.46 -17.13
C ASN A 14 4.27 12.00 -16.74
N THR A 15 4.43 11.45 -15.51
CA THR A 15 5.75 11.06 -14.98
C THR A 15 6.04 9.57 -15.19
N ALA A 16 5.03 8.74 -15.38
CA ALA A 16 5.18 7.29 -15.46
C ALA A 16 4.76 6.76 -16.82
N ALA A 17 5.57 5.88 -17.41
CA ALA A 17 5.17 5.00 -18.50
C ALA A 17 4.58 3.73 -17.88
N SER A 18 3.25 3.73 -17.66
CA SER A 18 2.57 2.64 -16.96
C SER A 18 2.44 1.40 -17.83
N LEU A 19 2.80 0.24 -17.27
CA LEU A 19 2.55 -1.07 -17.86
C LEU A 19 1.43 -1.75 -17.07
N THR A 20 0.50 -2.40 -17.77
CA THR A 20 -0.58 -3.17 -17.16
C THR A 20 -0.43 -4.64 -17.50
N THR A 21 -0.47 -5.49 -16.47
CA THR A 21 -0.47 -6.95 -16.61
C THR A 21 -1.76 -7.53 -16.03
N PHE A 22 -2.21 -8.65 -16.61
CA PHE A 22 -3.40 -9.38 -16.16
C PHE A 22 -3.02 -10.82 -15.86
N ASN A 23 -3.36 -11.29 -14.66
CA ASN A 23 -3.12 -12.66 -14.23
C ASN A 23 -4.34 -13.20 -13.51
N GLU A 24 -4.63 -14.48 -13.70
CA GLU A 24 -5.65 -15.21 -12.96
C GLU A 24 -4.99 -15.97 -11.81
N VAL A 25 -5.60 -15.88 -10.61
CA VAL A 25 -5.08 -16.52 -9.40
C VAL A 25 -6.19 -17.33 -8.75
N ASP A 26 -5.94 -18.62 -8.49
CA ASP A 26 -6.83 -19.44 -7.70
C ASP A 26 -6.76 -19.05 -6.21
N MET A 27 -7.88 -18.58 -5.69
CA MET A 27 -8.03 -18.11 -4.32
C MET A 27 -8.54 -19.19 -3.35
N SER A 28 -8.80 -20.41 -3.82
CA SER A 28 -9.47 -21.47 -3.04
C SER A 28 -8.75 -21.76 -1.73
N SER A 29 -7.45 -21.99 -1.76
CA SER A 29 -6.64 -22.27 -0.56
C SER A 29 -6.63 -21.11 0.43
N LEU A 30 -6.54 -19.87 -0.05
CA LEU A 30 -6.55 -18.69 0.81
C LEU A 30 -7.94 -18.45 1.43
N MET A 31 -9.01 -18.73 0.68
CA MET A 31 -10.38 -18.66 1.19
C MET A 31 -10.62 -19.72 2.27
N GLU A 32 -10.14 -20.94 2.08
CA GLU A 32 -10.21 -22.02 3.07
C GLU A 32 -9.40 -21.67 4.34
N PHE A 33 -8.17 -21.22 4.19
CA PHE A 33 -7.35 -20.74 5.30
C PHE A 33 -8.10 -19.66 6.12
N ARG A 34 -8.65 -18.66 5.43
CA ARG A 34 -9.43 -17.62 6.11
C ARG A 34 -10.67 -18.18 6.82
N LYS A 35 -11.38 -19.13 6.20
CA LYS A 35 -12.55 -19.78 6.80
C LYS A 35 -12.21 -20.52 8.09
N LEU A 36 -11.07 -21.19 8.15
CA LEU A 36 -10.60 -21.94 9.31
C LEU A 36 -10.17 -21.02 10.47
N TYR A 37 -9.45 -19.94 10.19
CA TYR A 37 -8.77 -19.15 11.22
C TYR A 37 -9.42 -17.80 11.57
N LYS A 38 -10.37 -17.30 10.80
CA LYS A 38 -10.97 -15.96 10.99
C LYS A 38 -11.55 -15.75 12.39
N ASP A 39 -12.24 -16.76 12.95
CA ASP A 39 -12.92 -16.66 14.23
C ASP A 39 -11.93 -16.71 15.40
N ASP A 40 -10.91 -17.54 15.30
CA ASP A 40 -9.85 -17.64 16.30
C ASP A 40 -8.97 -16.39 16.35
N VAL A 41 -8.60 -15.86 15.18
CA VAL A 41 -7.87 -14.59 15.08
C VAL A 41 -8.71 -13.46 15.66
N LEU A 42 -9.98 -13.36 15.31
CA LEU A 42 -10.87 -12.34 15.83
C LEU A 42 -10.99 -12.40 17.35
N LYS A 43 -11.16 -13.60 17.92
CA LYS A 43 -11.26 -13.80 19.39
C LYS A 43 -9.97 -13.42 20.12
N LYS A 44 -8.80 -13.78 19.56
CA LYS A 44 -7.50 -13.57 20.20
C LYS A 44 -6.99 -12.13 20.04
N THR A 45 -7.21 -11.51 18.91
CA THR A 45 -6.59 -10.23 18.53
C THR A 45 -7.58 -9.08 18.36
N GLY A 46 -8.87 -9.35 18.25
CA GLY A 46 -9.88 -8.35 17.91
C GLY A 46 -9.83 -7.86 16.46
N VAL A 47 -9.00 -8.46 15.61
CA VAL A 47 -8.79 -8.07 14.23
C VAL A 47 -9.48 -9.05 13.29
N LYS A 48 -10.19 -8.53 12.28
CA LYS A 48 -10.80 -9.37 11.24
C LYS A 48 -9.74 -9.77 10.22
N LEU A 49 -9.55 -11.06 10.01
CA LEU A 49 -8.64 -11.57 8.99
C LEU A 49 -9.24 -11.34 7.60
N GLY A 50 -8.61 -10.47 6.80
CA GLY A 50 -8.96 -10.16 5.41
C GLY A 50 -8.07 -10.89 4.41
N PHE A 51 -8.17 -10.50 3.14
CA PHE A 51 -7.28 -10.99 2.08
C PHE A 51 -6.12 -10.02 1.82
N MET A 52 -6.28 -8.75 2.22
CA MET A 52 -5.31 -7.70 1.89
C MET A 52 -3.96 -7.95 2.55
N SER A 53 -3.93 -8.46 3.78
CA SER A 53 -2.69 -8.82 4.45
C SER A 53 -1.91 -9.92 3.73
N ALA A 54 -2.62 -10.93 3.19
CA ALA A 54 -2.00 -12.01 2.45
C ALA A 54 -1.34 -11.49 1.16
N PHE A 55 -2.04 -10.67 0.39
CA PHE A 55 -1.47 -10.03 -0.79
C PHE A 55 -0.30 -9.09 -0.44
N SER A 56 -0.46 -8.27 0.59
CA SER A 56 0.61 -7.40 1.07
C SER A 56 1.85 -8.18 1.46
N ARG A 57 1.67 -9.30 2.17
CA ARG A 57 2.80 -10.17 2.55
C ARG A 57 3.45 -10.85 1.35
N ALA A 58 2.65 -11.29 0.37
CA ALA A 58 3.17 -11.84 -0.87
C ALA A 58 4.02 -10.80 -1.63
N CYS A 59 3.54 -9.56 -1.73
CA CYS A 59 4.33 -8.46 -2.33
C CYS A 59 5.64 -8.22 -1.59
N VAL A 60 5.63 -8.19 -0.25
CA VAL A 60 6.84 -8.02 0.55
C VAL A 60 7.85 -9.15 0.26
N LEU A 61 7.40 -10.39 0.18
CA LEU A 61 8.27 -11.53 -0.13
C LEU A 61 8.84 -11.43 -1.56
N ALA A 62 7.99 -11.09 -2.54
CA ALA A 62 8.43 -10.91 -3.92
C ALA A 62 9.47 -9.78 -4.06
N MET A 63 9.31 -8.67 -3.32
CA MET A 63 10.28 -7.57 -3.31
C MET A 63 11.61 -7.95 -2.64
N LYS A 64 11.62 -8.92 -1.73
CA LYS A 64 12.86 -9.47 -1.16
C LYS A 64 13.63 -10.32 -2.18
N ASP A 65 12.89 -11.09 -2.99
CA ASP A 65 13.49 -11.92 -4.05
C ASP A 65 13.93 -11.08 -5.25
N LEU A 66 13.18 -10.01 -5.56
CA LEU A 66 13.43 -9.11 -6.67
C LEU A 66 13.53 -7.64 -6.19
N PRO A 67 14.64 -7.24 -5.56
CA PRO A 67 14.79 -5.89 -4.99
C PRO A 67 14.63 -4.75 -6.01
N ALA A 68 14.87 -5.02 -7.28
CA ALA A 68 14.72 -4.05 -8.37
C ALA A 68 13.28 -3.48 -8.47
N VAL A 69 12.27 -4.25 -8.06
CA VAL A 69 10.86 -3.81 -8.05
C VAL A 69 10.62 -2.68 -7.04
N ASN A 70 11.39 -2.67 -5.94
CA ASN A 70 11.32 -1.64 -4.91
C ASN A 70 12.46 -0.60 -5.02
N ALA A 71 12.93 -0.36 -6.24
CA ALA A 71 13.96 0.62 -6.55
C ALA A 71 13.38 1.80 -7.32
N SER A 72 14.09 2.92 -7.31
CA SER A 72 13.79 4.09 -8.15
C SER A 72 15.04 4.57 -8.85
N ILE A 73 14.84 5.18 -10.02
CA ILE A 73 15.89 5.89 -10.74
C ILE A 73 15.80 7.36 -10.34
N GLU A 74 16.85 7.89 -9.76
CA GLU A 74 16.92 9.26 -9.26
C GLU A 74 18.13 9.99 -9.85
N GLY A 75 18.09 11.32 -9.88
CA GLY A 75 19.19 12.14 -10.39
C GLY A 75 18.78 13.14 -11.46
N PRO A 76 19.69 14.01 -11.91
CA PRO A 76 19.43 14.96 -12.97
C PRO A 76 19.26 14.28 -14.34
N ASN A 77 18.62 14.98 -15.28
CA ASN A 77 18.51 14.57 -16.69
C ASN A 77 17.89 13.18 -16.96
N GLY A 78 16.95 12.75 -16.13
CA GLY A 78 16.29 11.45 -16.30
C GLY A 78 16.82 10.34 -15.38
N GLY A 79 17.85 10.66 -14.59
CA GLY A 79 18.38 9.79 -13.56
C GLY A 79 19.61 9.00 -13.98
N ASP A 80 20.60 9.03 -13.13
CA ASP A 80 21.88 8.31 -13.25
C ASP A 80 22.16 7.38 -12.06
N THR A 81 21.28 7.42 -11.06
CA THR A 81 21.44 6.71 -9.79
C THR A 81 20.25 5.80 -9.54
N ILE A 82 20.50 4.51 -9.25
CA ILE A 82 19.47 3.56 -8.83
C ILE A 82 19.49 3.49 -7.30
N VAL A 83 18.36 3.83 -6.68
CA VAL A 83 18.17 3.78 -5.23
C VAL A 83 17.36 2.54 -4.88
N TYR A 84 17.97 1.57 -4.24
CA TYR A 84 17.30 0.40 -3.68
C TYR A 84 16.80 0.70 -2.26
N ARG A 85 15.59 0.22 -1.94
CA ARG A 85 15.00 0.38 -0.61
C ARG A 85 14.94 -0.95 0.10
N ASP A 86 15.36 -0.95 1.36
CA ASP A 86 15.31 -2.11 2.26
C ASP A 86 14.04 -2.17 3.12
N TYR A 87 13.18 -1.15 2.99
CA TYR A 87 11.87 -1.08 3.64
C TYR A 87 10.75 -1.18 2.61
N VAL A 88 9.57 -1.63 3.04
CA VAL A 88 8.37 -1.73 2.19
C VAL A 88 7.21 -0.96 2.80
N ASP A 89 6.75 0.06 2.09
CA ASP A 89 5.57 0.85 2.45
C ASP A 89 4.42 0.51 1.49
N ILE A 90 3.25 0.19 2.04
CA ILE A 90 2.08 -0.21 1.25
C ILE A 90 0.96 0.80 1.41
N SER A 91 0.53 1.39 0.29
CA SER A 91 -0.63 2.28 0.27
C SER A 91 -1.90 1.53 -0.10
N VAL A 92 -2.95 1.71 0.70
CA VAL A 92 -4.26 1.11 0.45
C VAL A 92 -5.29 2.22 0.29
N ALA A 93 -5.89 2.29 -0.90
CA ALA A 93 -6.91 3.30 -1.19
C ALA A 93 -8.20 3.04 -0.40
N VAL A 94 -8.67 4.03 0.31
CA VAL A 94 -9.92 4.00 1.10
C VAL A 94 -10.86 5.07 0.61
N ALA A 95 -12.06 4.68 0.19
CA ALA A 95 -13.12 5.59 -0.19
C ALA A 95 -13.75 6.22 1.06
N THR A 96 -13.95 7.53 1.02
CA THR A 96 -14.65 8.30 2.05
C THR A 96 -15.71 9.18 1.41
N GLU A 97 -16.64 9.71 2.21
CA GLU A 97 -17.68 10.65 1.73
C GLU A 97 -17.10 11.91 1.08
N LYS A 98 -15.86 12.29 1.42
CA LYS A 98 -15.17 13.47 0.89
C LYS A 98 -14.17 13.18 -0.22
N GLY A 99 -14.03 11.92 -0.62
CA GLY A 99 -13.13 11.50 -1.69
C GLY A 99 -12.28 10.28 -1.34
N LEU A 100 -11.35 9.94 -2.23
CA LEU A 100 -10.41 8.85 -2.07
C LEU A 100 -9.20 9.31 -1.26
N VAL A 101 -8.83 8.54 -0.25
CA VAL A 101 -7.63 8.76 0.57
C VAL A 101 -6.77 7.51 0.51
N THR A 102 -5.46 7.69 0.40
CA THR A 102 -4.49 6.59 0.31
C THR A 102 -3.55 6.59 1.52
N PRO A 103 -4.00 6.12 2.69
CA PRO A 103 -3.13 5.98 3.84
C PRO A 103 -2.03 4.96 3.59
N VAL A 104 -0.87 5.14 4.21
CA VAL A 104 0.31 4.30 4.03
C VAL A 104 0.57 3.48 5.28
N VAL A 105 0.68 2.16 5.10
CA VAL A 105 1.22 1.23 6.09
C VAL A 105 2.73 1.21 5.94
N ARG A 106 3.44 1.73 6.93
CA ARG A 106 4.90 1.84 6.93
C ARG A 106 5.56 0.57 7.43
N ASN A 107 6.75 0.26 6.86
CA ASN A 107 7.59 -0.87 7.30
C ASN A 107 6.83 -2.20 7.33
N ALA A 108 6.08 -2.48 6.27
CA ALA A 108 5.28 -3.70 6.16
C ALA A 108 6.13 -4.98 6.12
N GLU A 109 7.42 -4.87 5.81
CA GLU A 109 8.38 -5.99 5.77
C GLU A 109 8.59 -6.64 7.15
N GLY A 110 8.45 -5.86 8.23
CA GLY A 110 8.56 -6.33 9.61
C GLY A 110 7.25 -6.85 10.22
N MET A 111 6.12 -6.74 9.50
CA MET A 111 4.82 -7.10 10.02
C MET A 111 4.39 -8.51 9.63
N ASP A 112 3.66 -9.17 10.53
CA ASP A 112 2.92 -10.39 10.23
C ASP A 112 1.55 -10.08 9.59
N LEU A 113 0.82 -11.12 9.19
CA LEU A 113 -0.50 -10.98 8.57
C LEU A 113 -1.49 -10.20 9.45
N VAL A 114 -1.48 -10.46 10.76
CA VAL A 114 -2.39 -9.81 11.71
C VAL A 114 -1.99 -8.36 11.92
N GLY A 115 -0.69 -8.07 11.99
CA GLY A 115 -0.15 -6.71 12.10
C GLY A 115 -0.54 -5.84 10.92
N ILE A 116 -0.43 -6.35 9.70
CA ILE A 116 -0.84 -5.64 8.48
C ILE A 116 -2.35 -5.36 8.49
N GLU A 117 -3.19 -6.36 8.80
CA GLU A 117 -4.65 -6.16 8.89
C GLU A 117 -5.03 -5.13 9.97
N LYS A 118 -4.37 -5.18 11.12
CA LYS A 118 -4.58 -4.21 12.20
C LYS A 118 -4.20 -2.80 11.75
N ALA A 119 -3.04 -2.64 11.12
CA ALA A 119 -2.59 -1.35 10.59
C ALA A 119 -3.57 -0.78 9.56
N ILE A 120 -4.04 -1.59 8.61
CA ILE A 120 -5.04 -1.19 7.61
C ILE A 120 -6.36 -0.79 8.30
N ALA A 121 -6.85 -1.59 9.26
CA ALA A 121 -8.08 -1.30 9.97
C ALA A 121 -8.00 -0.01 10.79
N ASP A 122 -6.90 0.22 11.47
CA ASP A 122 -6.68 1.44 12.28
C ASP A 122 -6.56 2.69 11.40
N LEU A 123 -5.87 2.60 10.26
CA LEU A 123 -5.83 3.66 9.27
C LEU A 123 -7.21 3.93 8.68
N GLY A 124 -7.99 2.91 8.37
CA GLY A 124 -9.37 3.05 7.90
C GLY A 124 -10.27 3.77 8.91
N LYS A 125 -10.12 3.47 10.21
CA LYS A 125 -10.83 4.21 11.29
C LYS A 125 -10.40 5.67 11.38
N LYS A 126 -9.10 5.95 11.30
CA LYS A 126 -8.54 7.32 11.33
C LYS A 126 -9.06 8.15 10.15
N VAL A 127 -9.04 7.58 8.95
CA VAL A 127 -9.55 8.21 7.73
C VAL A 127 -11.03 8.58 7.87
N ARG A 128 -11.86 7.66 8.37
CA ARG A 128 -13.29 7.90 8.58
C ARG A 128 -13.58 8.95 9.66
N ARG A 129 -12.75 9.02 10.70
CA ARG A 129 -12.90 9.97 11.82
C ARG A 129 -12.37 11.38 11.52
N PHE A 130 -11.81 11.63 10.35
CA PHE A 130 -11.26 12.95 10.03
C PHE A 130 -10.05 13.39 10.86
N LEU A 131 -9.34 12.46 11.49
CA LEU A 131 -8.19 12.77 12.35
C LEU A 131 -6.87 12.88 11.57
N LEU A 132 -6.92 12.81 10.23
CA LEU A 132 -5.73 13.05 9.40
C LEU A 132 -5.49 14.55 9.31
N THR A 133 -4.54 15.05 10.08
CA THR A 133 -4.04 16.42 9.97
C THR A 133 -3.34 16.63 8.62
N CYS A 134 -3.24 17.89 8.15
CA CYS A 134 -2.57 18.23 6.90
C CYS A 134 -1.15 17.67 6.80
N GLU A 135 -0.44 17.57 7.90
CA GLU A 135 0.91 16.97 8.00
C GLU A 135 0.96 15.53 7.54
N TYR A 136 -0.07 14.75 7.85
CA TYR A 136 -0.15 13.35 7.43
C TYR A 136 -0.35 13.22 5.90
N TYR A 137 -0.99 14.19 5.29
CA TYR A 137 -1.17 14.25 3.83
C TYR A 137 0.14 14.57 3.08
N ASP A 138 0.94 15.51 3.59
CA ASP A 138 2.15 15.94 2.89
C ASP A 138 3.29 14.93 2.97
N THR A 139 3.46 14.28 4.10
CA THR A 139 4.50 13.23 4.26
C THR A 139 4.17 11.95 3.49
N ASN A 140 2.88 11.60 3.36
CA ASN A 140 2.46 10.38 2.68
C ASN A 140 2.46 10.48 1.15
N VAL A 141 2.30 11.69 0.61
CA VAL A 141 2.37 11.90 -0.83
C VAL A 141 3.80 11.78 -1.37
N ALA A 142 4.80 12.08 -0.55
CA ALA A 142 6.20 11.88 -0.93
C ALA A 142 6.55 10.40 -1.12
N SER A 143 5.97 9.50 -0.31
CA SER A 143 6.21 8.06 -0.42
C SER A 143 5.37 7.37 -1.50
N THR A 144 4.19 7.92 -1.83
CA THR A 144 3.37 7.39 -2.93
C THR A 144 4.02 7.66 -4.31
N ARG A 145 4.97 8.61 -4.37
CA ARG A 145 5.80 8.78 -5.58
C ARG A 145 6.65 7.56 -5.91
N LEU A 146 6.88 6.69 -4.94
CA LEU A 146 7.84 5.59 -5.07
C LEU A 146 7.19 4.23 -5.38
N ALA A 147 5.88 4.11 -5.16
CA ALA A 147 5.14 2.90 -5.52
C ALA A 147 4.59 2.90 -6.96
N THR A 148 4.70 4.04 -7.68
CA THR A 148 4.18 4.19 -9.06
C THR A 148 5.25 4.54 -10.09
N THR A 149 6.54 4.57 -9.72
CA THR A 149 7.62 4.79 -10.68
C THR A 149 8.53 3.58 -10.75
N SER A 150 8.08 2.56 -11.38
CA SER A 150 8.90 1.57 -12.08
C SER A 150 8.04 0.80 -13.06
#